data_f2547943c14d47cc78b23ed4eb80a214
#
_entry.id   f2547943c14d47cc78b23ed4eb80a214
#
_cell.length_a   1.000
_cell.length_b   1.000
_cell.length_c   1.000
_cell.angle_alpha   90.00
_cell.angle_beta   90.00
_cell.angle_gamma   90.00
#
_symmetry.space_group_name_H-M   'P 1'
#
loop_
_entity.id
_entity.type
_entity.pdbx_description
1 polymer ?
#
loop_
_entity_poly.entity_id
_entity_poly.type
_entity_poly.pdbx_seq_one_letter_code
_entity_poly.pdbx_strand_id
1 'polypeptide(L)'
;MDTYLKKIVDDNDKIFKDIKNISKINVGFTNSVYSADDKYIIKICNNKENETNLENEIDFYKNNIGNKYIPKMYSFYISTSNDDFSYEILEKIDGKSLYFVWHKFDENKRKKVIKEIVNIMKSFHSIKGESYDWALYIKKKLELNFNKCFDLKLFSQTEKDMAELILKNIGDYLKSSDFRLVHADIHFDNIIYCNDGKMKIIDFERSLYAPIDYELDIFLRMCNSPLKYASIEAECFVKNEDYQNIEKYFKEFYPEIYDVNNFGIRHEIYNLEANLRLLPRFPEDNELKKTVVEIMILLNKIMKLNQ
;
A
#
# COMPACT_ATOMS: atom_id res chain seq x y z
N MET A 1 1.48 -30.83 2.27
CA MET A 1 1.44 -29.67 3.17
C MET A 1 2.83 -29.05 3.17
N ASP A 2 2.95 -27.77 2.99
CA ASP A 2 4.21 -27.03 3.05
C ASP A 2 4.88 -27.33 4.40
N THR A 3 6.21 -27.55 4.42
CA THR A 3 6.95 -27.91 5.62
C THR A 3 6.85 -26.82 6.70
N TYR A 4 6.86 -25.55 6.28
CA TYR A 4 6.71 -24.41 7.19
C TYR A 4 5.30 -24.35 7.78
N LEU A 5 4.27 -24.56 6.95
CA LEU A 5 2.89 -24.58 7.42
C LEU A 5 2.64 -25.67 8.45
N LYS A 6 3.24 -26.86 8.29
CA LYS A 6 3.14 -27.94 9.28
C LYS A 6 3.73 -27.52 10.63
N LYS A 7 4.93 -26.93 10.62
CA LYS A 7 5.58 -26.42 11.84
C LYS A 7 4.73 -25.35 12.53
N ILE A 8 4.16 -24.40 11.76
CA ILE A 8 3.29 -23.37 12.33
C ILE A 8 2.06 -23.96 13.02
N VAL A 9 1.43 -24.97 12.42
CA VAL A 9 0.26 -25.65 13.00
C VAL A 9 0.64 -26.38 14.29
N ASP A 10 1.77 -27.09 14.28
CA ASP A 10 2.27 -27.83 15.44
C ASP A 10 2.63 -26.88 16.59
N ASP A 11 3.29 -25.76 16.30
CA ASP A 11 3.69 -24.75 17.30
C ASP A 11 2.49 -23.94 17.86
N ASN A 12 1.35 -23.94 17.15
CA ASN A 12 0.13 -23.21 17.54
C ASN A 12 -1.08 -24.16 17.71
N ASP A 13 -0.89 -25.32 18.29
CA ASP A 13 -1.88 -26.39 18.45
C ASP A 13 -3.21 -25.90 19.03
N LYS A 14 -3.17 -24.98 19.99
CA LYS A 14 -4.37 -24.39 20.63
C LYS A 14 -5.21 -23.56 19.65
N ILE A 15 -4.57 -22.87 18.71
CA ILE A 15 -5.27 -22.05 17.69
C ILE A 15 -5.90 -22.99 16.65
N PHE A 16 -5.19 -24.05 16.26
CA PHE A 16 -5.59 -24.94 15.18
C PHE A 16 -6.38 -26.18 15.60
N LYS A 17 -6.63 -26.36 16.91
CA LYS A 17 -7.33 -27.55 17.47
C LYS A 17 -8.61 -27.93 16.75
N ASP A 18 -9.43 -26.95 16.34
CA ASP A 18 -10.73 -27.18 15.72
C ASP A 18 -10.74 -26.83 14.22
N ILE A 19 -9.56 -26.64 13.61
CA ILE A 19 -9.44 -26.35 12.18
C ILE A 19 -9.46 -27.65 11.39
N LYS A 20 -10.31 -27.69 10.37
CA LYS A 20 -10.49 -28.89 9.51
C LYS A 20 -9.73 -28.79 8.20
N ASN A 21 -9.67 -27.57 7.63
CA ASN A 21 -9.08 -27.35 6.32
C ASN A 21 -8.13 -26.16 6.34
N ILE A 22 -6.97 -26.32 5.72
CA ILE A 22 -6.06 -25.22 5.42
C ILE A 22 -5.81 -25.24 3.92
N SER A 23 -6.08 -24.13 3.25
CA SER A 23 -5.91 -23.98 1.80
C SER A 23 -5.05 -22.76 1.49
N LYS A 24 -4.20 -22.87 0.46
CA LYS A 24 -3.42 -21.73 -0.04
C LYS A 24 -4.34 -20.76 -0.76
N ILE A 25 -4.15 -19.47 -0.47
CA ILE A 25 -4.80 -18.38 -1.19
C ILE A 25 -3.78 -17.85 -2.21
N ASN A 26 -4.15 -17.83 -3.49
CA ASN A 26 -3.28 -17.34 -4.56
C ASN A 26 -3.38 -15.81 -4.70
N VAL A 27 -3.11 -15.08 -3.61
CA VAL A 27 -3.11 -13.60 -3.59
C VAL A 27 -1.81 -13.11 -2.97
N GLY A 28 -1.23 -12.06 -3.55
CA GLY A 28 -0.03 -11.40 -3.05
C GLY A 28 1.27 -11.85 -3.74
N PHE A 29 2.22 -10.89 -3.81
CA PHE A 29 3.52 -11.08 -4.49
C PHE A 29 4.67 -11.33 -3.52
N THR A 30 4.45 -11.11 -2.22
CA THR A 30 5.52 -11.05 -1.19
C THR A 30 5.53 -12.27 -0.27
N ASN A 31 4.37 -12.77 0.13
CA ASN A 31 4.22 -13.81 1.13
C ASN A 31 3.38 -14.99 0.62
N SER A 32 3.62 -16.18 1.17
CA SER A 32 2.68 -17.29 1.00
C SER A 32 1.53 -17.13 1.98
N VAL A 33 0.29 -17.04 1.45
CA VAL A 33 -0.91 -16.81 2.26
C VAL A 33 -1.80 -18.05 2.26
N TYR A 34 -2.27 -18.43 3.45
CA TYR A 34 -3.19 -19.57 3.65
C TYR A 34 -4.41 -19.15 4.44
N SER A 35 -5.54 -19.76 4.12
CA SER A 35 -6.77 -19.68 4.91
C SER A 35 -6.94 -20.96 5.71
N ALA A 36 -7.16 -20.83 7.01
CA ALA A 36 -7.50 -21.94 7.90
C ALA A 36 -8.99 -21.83 8.25
N ASP A 37 -9.81 -22.66 7.62
CA ASP A 37 -11.27 -22.56 7.55
C ASP A 37 -11.70 -21.09 7.24
N ASP A 38 -12.78 -20.62 7.87
CA ASP A 38 -13.22 -19.22 7.81
C ASP A 38 -12.80 -18.43 9.05
N LYS A 39 -11.73 -18.86 9.74
CA LYS A 39 -11.31 -18.27 11.02
C LYS A 39 -10.00 -17.51 10.94
N TYR A 40 -9.02 -18.04 10.24
CA TYR A 40 -7.66 -17.50 10.27
C TYR A 40 -7.05 -17.31 8.88
N ILE A 41 -6.20 -16.30 8.79
CA ILE A 41 -5.23 -16.10 7.70
C ILE A 41 -3.84 -16.33 8.27
N ILE A 42 -3.03 -17.09 7.55
CA ILE A 42 -1.63 -17.34 7.88
C ILE A 42 -0.79 -16.73 6.76
N LYS A 43 0.04 -15.76 7.08
CA LYS A 43 1.06 -15.21 6.16
C LYS A 43 2.40 -15.80 6.52
N ILE A 44 3.14 -16.34 5.54
CA ILE A 44 4.47 -16.93 5.70
C ILE A 44 5.44 -16.21 4.79
N CYS A 45 6.50 -15.65 5.37
CA CYS A 45 7.62 -15.08 4.66
C CYS A 45 8.82 -16.00 4.78
N ASN A 46 9.31 -16.54 3.67
CA ASN A 46 10.51 -17.34 3.56
C ASN A 46 11.58 -16.71 2.66
N ASN A 47 11.41 -15.43 2.33
CA ASN A 47 12.33 -14.64 1.53
C ASN A 47 12.79 -13.42 2.35
N LYS A 48 14.10 -13.33 2.58
CA LYS A 48 14.71 -12.23 3.35
C LYS A 48 14.46 -10.84 2.78
N GLU A 49 14.31 -10.72 1.48
CA GLU A 49 13.98 -9.42 0.85
C GLU A 49 12.61 -8.88 1.31
N ASN A 50 11.71 -9.77 1.69
CA ASN A 50 10.36 -9.44 2.13
C ASN A 50 10.18 -9.49 3.66
N GLU A 51 11.18 -9.98 4.40
CA GLU A 51 11.09 -10.18 5.86
C GLU A 51 10.81 -8.87 6.58
N THR A 52 11.48 -7.78 6.20
CA THR A 52 11.24 -6.43 6.77
C THR A 52 9.80 -5.96 6.57
N ASN A 53 9.12 -6.34 5.50
CA ASN A 53 7.73 -5.99 5.27
C ASN A 53 6.81 -6.72 6.27
N LEU A 54 7.03 -8.02 6.47
CA LEU A 54 6.24 -8.79 7.44
C LEU A 54 6.53 -8.33 8.88
N GLU A 55 7.78 -8.04 9.23
CA GLU A 55 8.15 -7.46 10.53
C GLU A 55 7.42 -6.15 10.78
N ASN A 56 7.37 -5.26 9.78
CA ASN A 56 6.66 -4.00 9.86
C ASN A 56 5.15 -4.20 10.09
N GLU A 57 4.54 -5.17 9.42
CA GLU A 57 3.13 -5.52 9.61
C GLU A 57 2.87 -6.08 11.02
N ILE A 58 3.72 -6.99 11.50
CA ILE A 58 3.64 -7.54 12.86
C ILE A 58 3.76 -6.42 13.90
N ASP A 59 4.71 -5.51 13.75
CA ASP A 59 4.88 -4.38 14.67
C ASP A 59 3.69 -3.42 14.62
N PHE A 60 3.11 -3.21 13.45
CA PHE A 60 1.86 -2.45 13.36
C PHE A 60 0.75 -3.11 14.18
N TYR A 61 0.49 -4.41 14.03
CA TYR A 61 -0.55 -5.11 14.80
C TYR A 61 -0.28 -5.11 16.30
N LYS A 62 0.97 -5.30 16.74
CA LYS A 62 1.37 -5.23 18.16
C LYS A 62 1.04 -3.87 18.78
N ASN A 63 1.30 -2.79 18.04
CA ASN A 63 1.08 -1.42 18.51
C ASN A 63 -0.38 -0.95 18.41
N ASN A 64 -1.25 -1.71 17.71
CA ASN A 64 -2.66 -1.35 17.48
C ASN A 64 -3.64 -2.41 18.01
N ILE A 65 -3.28 -3.15 19.05
CA ILE A 65 -4.12 -4.19 19.65
C ILE A 65 -5.47 -3.59 20.08
N GLY A 66 -6.57 -4.26 19.69
CA GLY A 66 -7.93 -3.83 20.03
C GLY A 66 -8.53 -2.77 19.10
N ASN A 67 -7.80 -2.33 18.07
CA ASN A 67 -8.37 -1.47 17.04
C ASN A 67 -9.45 -2.25 16.25
N LYS A 68 -10.67 -1.72 16.23
CA LYS A 68 -11.82 -2.37 15.59
C LYS A 68 -11.78 -2.42 14.06
N TYR A 69 -10.92 -1.61 13.47
CA TYR A 69 -10.82 -1.46 12.01
C TYR A 69 -9.79 -2.39 11.35
N ILE A 70 -9.09 -3.20 12.15
CA ILE A 70 -8.07 -4.12 11.65
C ILE A 70 -8.37 -5.57 12.08
N PRO A 71 -7.79 -6.59 11.43
CA PRO A 71 -7.81 -7.96 11.91
C PRO A 71 -7.16 -8.07 13.29
N LYS A 72 -7.62 -9.01 14.10
CA LYS A 72 -6.91 -9.41 15.31
C LYS A 72 -5.72 -10.28 14.93
N MET A 73 -4.54 -10.00 15.47
CA MET A 73 -3.40 -10.90 15.40
C MET A 73 -3.46 -11.90 16.57
N TYR A 74 -3.30 -13.20 16.27
CA TYR A 74 -3.36 -14.29 17.25
C TYR A 74 -1.99 -14.81 17.64
N SER A 75 -1.08 -14.87 16.68
CA SER A 75 0.29 -15.35 16.90
C SER A 75 1.21 -14.81 15.81
N PHE A 76 2.49 -14.77 16.09
CA PHE A 76 3.53 -14.42 15.12
C PHE A 76 4.87 -15.03 15.53
N TYR A 77 5.77 -15.13 14.58
CA TYR A 77 7.17 -15.45 14.79
C TYR A 77 8.03 -14.67 13.80
N ILE A 78 9.11 -14.08 14.30
CA ILE A 78 10.13 -13.41 13.50
C ILE A 78 11.40 -14.23 13.62
N SER A 79 11.93 -14.68 12.49
CA SER A 79 13.15 -15.47 12.44
C SER A 79 14.36 -14.66 12.89
N THR A 80 15.22 -15.30 13.65
CA THR A 80 16.53 -14.76 14.05
C THR A 80 17.69 -15.39 13.29
N SER A 81 17.40 -16.35 12.41
CA SER A 81 18.39 -17.11 11.64
C SER A 81 18.24 -16.94 10.13
N ASN A 82 19.30 -17.27 9.39
CA ASN A 82 19.33 -17.08 7.93
C ASN A 82 18.51 -18.13 7.16
N ASP A 83 18.17 -19.26 7.78
CA ASP A 83 17.57 -20.44 7.12
C ASP A 83 16.14 -20.72 7.61
N ASP A 84 15.58 -19.80 8.37
CA ASP A 84 14.24 -19.94 8.95
C ASP A 84 13.24 -19.03 8.22
N PHE A 85 11.99 -19.09 8.62
CA PHE A 85 10.86 -18.33 8.05
C PHE A 85 10.19 -17.52 9.16
N SER A 86 9.58 -16.41 8.77
CA SER A 86 8.76 -15.59 9.65
C SER A 86 7.28 -15.79 9.31
N TYR A 87 6.37 -15.67 10.29
CA TYR A 87 4.95 -15.81 10.03
C TYR A 87 4.09 -14.95 10.97
N GLU A 88 2.86 -14.72 10.55
CA GLU A 88 1.79 -14.20 11.40
C GLU A 88 0.47 -14.96 11.17
N ILE A 89 -0.35 -15.02 12.23
CA ILE A 89 -1.69 -15.61 12.21
C ILE A 89 -2.68 -14.52 12.57
N LEU A 90 -3.53 -14.17 11.61
CA LEU A 90 -4.51 -13.11 11.71
C LEU A 90 -5.95 -13.65 11.72
N GLU A 91 -6.89 -12.85 12.20
CA GLU A 91 -8.32 -13.04 11.99
C GLU A 91 -8.64 -13.03 10.50
N LYS A 92 -9.35 -14.06 10.02
CA LYS A 92 -9.96 -13.98 8.70
C LYS A 92 -11.24 -13.16 8.79
N ILE A 93 -11.27 -12.04 8.09
CA ILE A 93 -12.41 -11.14 8.10
C ILE A 93 -13.54 -11.73 7.26
N ASP A 94 -14.74 -11.81 7.84
CA ASP A 94 -15.96 -12.22 7.15
C ASP A 94 -16.48 -11.07 6.28
N GLY A 95 -16.09 -11.07 5.03
CA GLY A 95 -16.40 -10.00 4.08
C GLY A 95 -15.76 -10.24 2.72
N LYS A 96 -15.83 -9.23 1.87
CA LYS A 96 -15.21 -9.22 0.54
C LYS A 96 -14.43 -7.94 0.36
N SER A 97 -13.33 -8.00 -0.40
CA SER A 97 -12.64 -6.80 -0.86
C SER A 97 -13.63 -5.85 -1.54
N LEU A 98 -13.42 -4.57 -1.36
CA LEU A 98 -14.34 -3.54 -1.83
C LEU A 98 -14.52 -3.58 -3.36
N TYR A 99 -13.52 -4.05 -4.11
CA TYR A 99 -13.64 -4.27 -5.56
C TYR A 99 -14.78 -5.22 -5.93
N PHE A 100 -15.05 -6.28 -5.15
CA PHE A 100 -16.10 -7.26 -5.44
C PHE A 100 -17.52 -6.76 -5.17
N VAL A 101 -17.67 -5.65 -4.48
CA VAL A 101 -18.98 -5.12 -4.07
C VAL A 101 -19.28 -3.71 -4.56
N TRP A 102 -18.24 -2.93 -4.95
CA TRP A 102 -18.35 -1.53 -5.31
C TRP A 102 -19.34 -1.26 -6.45
N HIS A 103 -19.33 -2.08 -7.48
CA HIS A 103 -20.26 -2.01 -8.64
C HIS A 103 -21.74 -2.17 -8.27
N LYS A 104 -22.05 -2.72 -7.08
CA LYS A 104 -23.42 -2.92 -6.59
C LYS A 104 -23.97 -1.73 -5.84
N PHE A 105 -23.11 -0.77 -5.51
CA PHE A 105 -23.51 0.40 -4.73
C PHE A 105 -24.02 1.50 -5.63
N ASP A 106 -25.16 2.09 -5.25
CA ASP A 106 -25.58 3.37 -5.80
C ASP A 106 -24.68 4.50 -5.30
N GLU A 107 -24.82 5.69 -5.90
CA GLU A 107 -23.98 6.84 -5.60
C GLU A 107 -24.08 7.29 -4.14
N ASN A 108 -25.27 7.22 -3.52
CA ASN A 108 -25.45 7.56 -2.12
C ASN A 108 -24.71 6.57 -1.18
N LYS A 109 -24.75 5.29 -1.53
CA LYS A 109 -24.01 4.25 -0.78
C LYS A 109 -22.51 4.42 -0.97
N ARG A 110 -22.03 4.69 -2.18
CA ARG A 110 -20.62 4.98 -2.49
C ARG A 110 -20.11 6.14 -1.64
N LYS A 111 -20.86 7.25 -1.62
CA LYS A 111 -20.53 8.42 -0.79
C LYS A 111 -20.42 8.08 0.70
N LYS A 112 -21.34 7.27 1.23
CA LYS A 112 -21.29 6.82 2.64
C LYS A 112 -20.09 5.93 2.92
N VAL A 113 -19.76 5.01 2.01
CA VAL A 113 -18.60 4.12 2.13
C VAL A 113 -17.30 4.94 2.12
N ILE A 114 -17.16 5.90 1.21
CA ILE A 114 -15.98 6.79 1.21
C ILE A 114 -15.87 7.58 2.50
N LYS A 115 -16.99 8.11 3.03
CA LYS A 115 -16.99 8.80 4.33
C LYS A 115 -16.47 7.91 5.45
N GLU A 116 -16.83 6.63 5.45
CA GLU A 116 -16.36 5.68 6.46
C GLU A 116 -14.89 5.35 6.30
N ILE A 117 -14.40 5.15 5.06
CA ILE A 117 -12.96 4.98 4.76
C ILE A 117 -12.18 6.18 5.30
N VAL A 118 -12.64 7.39 5.03
CA VAL A 118 -12.02 8.62 5.55
C VAL A 118 -11.99 8.63 7.08
N ASN A 119 -13.07 8.21 7.75
CA ASN A 119 -13.09 8.14 9.22
C ASN A 119 -12.08 7.13 9.76
N ILE A 120 -11.90 5.99 9.09
CA ILE A 120 -10.88 4.99 9.43
C ILE A 120 -9.48 5.59 9.24
N MET A 121 -9.21 6.21 8.10
CA MET A 121 -7.93 6.89 7.85
C MET A 121 -7.63 7.95 8.90
N LYS A 122 -8.60 8.82 9.21
CA LYS A 122 -8.45 9.84 10.28
C LYS A 122 -8.13 9.22 11.64
N SER A 123 -8.63 8.02 11.93
CA SER A 123 -8.29 7.33 13.20
C SER A 123 -6.81 6.91 13.25
N PHE A 124 -6.23 6.45 12.14
CA PHE A 124 -4.79 6.19 12.04
C PHE A 124 -3.99 7.50 12.04
N HIS A 125 -4.40 8.48 11.27
CA HIS A 125 -3.74 9.79 11.20
C HIS A 125 -3.83 10.60 12.51
N SER A 126 -4.63 10.17 13.49
CA SER A 126 -4.60 10.76 14.84
C SER A 126 -3.36 10.35 15.64
N ILE A 127 -2.68 9.26 15.23
CA ILE A 127 -1.49 8.73 15.89
C ILE A 127 -0.26 9.47 15.34
N LYS A 128 0.40 10.23 16.22
CA LYS A 128 1.62 10.98 15.88
C LYS A 128 2.85 10.09 15.94
N GLY A 129 3.77 10.29 14.99
CA GLY A 129 5.08 9.69 14.99
C GLY A 129 6.19 10.71 15.19
N GLU A 130 7.40 10.20 15.35
CA GLU A 130 8.59 11.03 15.34
C GLU A 130 8.85 11.55 13.92
N SER A 131 9.24 12.83 13.82
CA SER A 131 9.59 13.45 12.55
C SER A 131 11.01 13.08 12.15
N TYR A 132 11.19 12.91 10.84
CA TYR A 132 12.51 12.72 10.23
C TYR A 132 12.59 13.46 8.90
N ASP A 133 13.74 13.44 8.24
CA ASP A 133 13.89 14.10 6.93
C ASP A 133 13.14 13.32 5.85
N TRP A 134 11.87 13.71 5.62
CA TRP A 134 11.00 13.11 4.62
C TRP A 134 11.52 13.25 3.20
N ALA A 135 12.08 14.41 2.89
CA ALA A 135 12.66 14.67 1.58
C ALA A 135 13.84 13.74 1.30
N LEU A 136 14.72 13.56 2.29
CA LEU A 136 15.84 12.63 2.19
C LEU A 136 15.35 11.18 2.08
N TYR A 137 14.28 10.80 2.80
CA TYR A 137 13.70 9.45 2.73
C TYR A 137 13.20 9.13 1.31
N ILE A 138 12.39 10.00 0.72
CA ILE A 138 11.88 9.82 -0.65
C ILE A 138 13.02 9.90 -1.67
N LYS A 139 13.96 10.83 -1.48
CA LYS A 139 15.14 10.95 -2.34
C LYS A 139 15.92 9.65 -2.43
N LYS A 140 16.23 9.01 -1.30
CA LYS A 140 16.94 7.73 -1.26
C LYS A 140 16.20 6.62 -2.01
N LYS A 141 14.86 6.57 -1.89
CA LYS A 141 14.05 5.61 -2.65
C LYS A 141 14.13 5.84 -4.15
N LEU A 142 14.03 7.09 -4.59
CA LEU A 142 14.16 7.46 -6.00
C LEU A 142 15.57 7.15 -6.52
N GLU A 143 16.62 7.54 -5.80
CA GLU A 143 18.02 7.25 -6.16
C GLU A 143 18.26 5.75 -6.36
N LEU A 144 17.79 4.92 -5.41
CA LEU A 144 17.92 3.47 -5.50
C LEU A 144 17.27 2.92 -6.78
N ASN A 145 16.05 3.36 -7.08
CA ASN A 145 15.30 2.85 -8.22
C ASN A 145 15.80 3.42 -9.55
N PHE A 146 16.22 4.68 -9.60
CA PHE A 146 16.91 5.25 -10.78
C PHE A 146 18.20 4.49 -11.09
N ASN A 147 19.03 4.20 -10.09
CA ASN A 147 20.26 3.43 -10.28
C ASN A 147 19.98 2.05 -10.88
N LYS A 148 18.97 1.32 -10.36
CA LYS A 148 18.53 0.05 -10.95
C LYS A 148 18.12 0.20 -12.42
N CYS A 149 17.37 1.26 -12.76
CA CYS A 149 16.97 1.53 -14.14
C CYS A 149 18.19 1.90 -15.04
N PHE A 150 19.17 2.62 -14.48
CA PHE A 150 20.40 2.96 -15.22
C PHE A 150 21.26 1.73 -15.49
N ASP A 151 21.40 0.83 -14.52
CA ASP A 151 22.12 -0.44 -14.67
C ASP A 151 21.47 -1.32 -15.74
N LEU A 152 20.15 -1.34 -15.81
CA LEU A 152 19.37 -2.04 -16.83
C LEU A 152 19.31 -1.29 -18.18
N LYS A 153 19.95 -0.11 -18.30
CA LYS A 153 19.95 0.74 -19.51
C LYS A 153 18.55 1.11 -20.01
N LEU A 154 17.59 1.27 -19.10
CA LEU A 154 16.21 1.62 -19.44
C LEU A 154 16.05 3.09 -19.85
N PHE A 155 17.00 3.96 -19.49
CA PHE A 155 16.94 5.40 -19.71
C PHE A 155 18.06 5.91 -20.63
N SER A 156 17.72 6.86 -21.51
CA SER A 156 18.64 7.65 -22.32
C SER A 156 19.43 8.65 -21.45
N GLN A 157 20.45 9.30 -22.04
CA GLN A 157 21.19 10.35 -21.32
C GLN A 157 20.30 11.52 -20.92
N THR A 158 19.38 11.94 -21.77
CA THR A 158 18.41 13.01 -21.46
C THR A 158 17.54 12.66 -20.26
N GLU A 159 17.09 11.41 -20.15
CA GLU A 159 16.28 10.95 -18.99
C GLU A 159 17.12 10.86 -17.71
N LYS A 160 18.41 10.54 -17.80
CA LYS A 160 19.36 10.62 -16.68
C LYS A 160 19.52 12.05 -16.17
N ASP A 161 19.73 13.01 -17.08
CA ASP A 161 19.86 14.42 -16.74
C ASP A 161 18.58 14.94 -16.06
N MET A 162 17.40 14.48 -16.50
CA MET A 162 16.13 14.79 -15.85
C MET A 162 16.05 14.21 -14.42
N ALA A 163 16.48 12.96 -14.23
CA ALA A 163 16.51 12.32 -12.92
C ALA A 163 17.41 13.08 -11.94
N GLU A 164 18.59 13.48 -12.37
CA GLU A 164 19.54 14.28 -11.57
C GLU A 164 18.91 15.62 -11.13
N LEU A 165 18.24 16.34 -12.06
CA LEU A 165 17.55 17.57 -11.74
C LEU A 165 16.44 17.38 -10.70
N ILE A 166 15.63 16.33 -10.83
CA ILE A 166 14.59 15.98 -9.88
C ILE A 166 15.20 15.72 -8.51
N LEU A 167 16.21 14.83 -8.42
CA LEU A 167 16.86 14.47 -7.17
C LEU A 167 17.54 15.66 -6.46
N LYS A 168 18.01 16.65 -7.24
CA LYS A 168 18.58 17.89 -6.70
C LYS A 168 17.53 18.78 -6.03
N ASN A 169 16.31 18.83 -6.57
CA ASN A 169 15.33 19.86 -6.22
C ASN A 169 14.15 19.35 -5.36
N ILE A 170 13.93 18.04 -5.24
CA ILE A 170 12.74 17.51 -4.51
C ILE A 170 12.67 17.95 -3.07
N GLY A 171 13.80 18.26 -2.43
CA GLY A 171 13.88 18.75 -1.05
C GLY A 171 13.05 20.00 -0.79
N ASP A 172 12.88 20.87 -1.79
CA ASP A 172 12.13 22.10 -1.64
C ASP A 172 10.60 21.88 -1.58
N TYR A 173 10.14 20.75 -2.11
CA TYR A 173 8.71 20.42 -2.19
C TYR A 173 8.24 19.44 -1.11
N LEU A 174 9.15 18.64 -0.52
CA LEU A 174 8.80 17.57 0.40
C LEU A 174 9.00 17.90 1.89
N LYS A 175 9.28 19.16 2.24
CA LYS A 175 9.41 19.58 3.65
C LYS A 175 8.11 19.26 4.42
N SER A 176 8.25 18.60 5.56
CA SER A 176 7.14 18.32 6.48
C SER A 176 7.66 18.16 7.89
N SER A 177 6.84 18.56 8.87
CA SER A 177 7.10 18.40 10.30
C SER A 177 5.99 17.67 11.05
N ASP A 178 4.88 17.36 10.39
CA ASP A 178 3.76 16.62 10.97
C ASP A 178 3.70 15.22 10.36
N PHE A 179 4.07 14.22 11.18
CA PHE A 179 4.14 12.83 10.82
C PHE A 179 3.04 12.06 11.54
N ARG A 180 2.29 11.30 10.78
CA ARG A 180 1.16 10.52 11.24
C ARG A 180 1.29 9.07 10.76
N LEU A 181 0.68 8.16 11.50
CA LEU A 181 0.61 6.77 11.05
C LEU A 181 -0.24 6.70 9.78
N VAL A 182 0.36 6.30 8.66
CA VAL A 182 -0.30 6.07 7.37
C VAL A 182 -0.17 4.60 6.97
N HIS A 183 -1.13 4.10 6.24
CA HIS A 183 -1.12 2.75 5.69
C HIS A 183 -0.17 2.61 4.50
N ALA A 184 -0.11 3.65 3.67
CA ALA A 184 0.72 3.77 2.46
C ALA A 184 0.46 2.74 1.36
N ASP A 185 -0.62 1.95 1.48
CA ASP A 185 -1.07 1.00 0.46
C ASP A 185 -2.60 0.82 0.46
N ILE A 186 -3.34 1.89 0.80
CA ILE A 186 -4.79 1.83 0.94
C ILE A 186 -5.49 1.88 -0.43
N HIS A 187 -5.86 0.72 -0.94
CA HIS A 187 -6.67 0.56 -2.13
C HIS A 187 -7.80 -0.45 -1.89
N PHE A 188 -8.71 -0.63 -2.84
CA PHE A 188 -9.94 -1.39 -2.61
C PHE A 188 -9.72 -2.87 -2.29
N ASP A 189 -8.61 -3.50 -2.70
CA ASP A 189 -8.31 -4.88 -2.29
C ASP A 189 -7.91 -4.98 -0.81
N ASN A 190 -7.35 -3.90 -0.24
CA ASN A 190 -6.97 -3.84 1.18
C ASN A 190 -8.10 -3.33 2.09
N ILE A 191 -9.30 -3.09 1.53
CA ILE A 191 -10.49 -2.68 2.27
C ILE A 191 -11.54 -3.80 2.20
N ILE A 192 -11.80 -4.46 3.31
CA ILE A 192 -12.79 -5.52 3.40
C ILE A 192 -14.14 -4.93 3.83
N TYR A 193 -15.13 -5.04 2.95
CA TYR A 193 -16.53 -4.75 3.26
C TYR A 193 -17.16 -5.98 3.91
N CYS A 194 -17.38 -5.90 5.23
CA CYS A 194 -17.89 -7.00 6.04
C CYS A 194 -19.39 -7.25 5.81
N ASN A 195 -19.85 -8.46 6.08
CA ASN A 195 -21.24 -8.85 5.94
C ASN A 195 -22.19 -8.06 6.87
N ASP A 196 -21.68 -7.52 7.98
CA ASP A 196 -22.42 -6.63 8.88
C ASP A 196 -22.46 -5.15 8.40
N GLY A 197 -21.89 -4.87 7.24
CA GLY A 197 -21.86 -3.55 6.61
C GLY A 197 -20.75 -2.62 7.12
N LYS A 198 -19.88 -3.09 8.01
CA LYS A 198 -18.69 -2.36 8.47
C LYS A 198 -17.52 -2.58 7.51
N MET A 199 -16.43 -1.85 7.76
CA MET A 199 -15.18 -2.04 6.99
C MET A 199 -14.01 -2.33 7.91
N LYS A 200 -13.09 -3.16 7.42
CA LYS A 200 -11.78 -3.39 8.01
C LYS A 200 -10.70 -3.18 6.96
N ILE A 201 -9.55 -2.72 7.41
CA ILE A 201 -8.36 -2.53 6.58
C ILE A 201 -7.39 -3.68 6.89
N ILE A 202 -6.74 -4.20 5.86
CA ILE A 202 -5.76 -5.29 5.94
C ILE A 202 -4.47 -4.87 5.23
N ASP A 203 -3.40 -5.64 5.44
CA ASP A 203 -2.13 -5.53 4.73
C ASP A 203 -1.32 -4.28 5.07
N PHE A 204 -0.87 -4.20 6.32
CA PHE A 204 -0.12 -3.06 6.86
C PHE A 204 1.41 -3.17 6.66
N GLU A 205 1.87 -4.02 5.75
CA GLU A 205 3.31 -4.23 5.49
C GLU A 205 4.06 -2.95 5.10
N ARG A 206 3.35 -1.96 4.57
CA ARG A 206 3.89 -0.66 4.13
C ARG A 206 3.60 0.49 5.08
N SER A 207 2.92 0.24 6.20
CA SER A 207 2.59 1.28 7.17
C SER A 207 3.83 1.96 7.72
N LEU A 208 3.76 3.28 7.87
CA LEU A 208 4.85 4.08 8.40
C LEU A 208 4.33 5.40 8.97
N TYR A 209 5.19 6.12 9.68
CA TYR A 209 4.92 7.51 10.03
C TYR A 209 5.36 8.42 8.89
N ALA A 210 4.42 9.15 8.31
CA ALA A 210 4.64 10.01 7.15
C ALA A 210 3.74 11.25 7.19
N PRO A 211 3.99 12.26 6.36
CA PRO A 211 3.01 13.29 6.08
C PRO A 211 1.73 12.69 5.52
N ILE A 212 0.56 13.16 5.99
CA ILE A 212 -0.74 12.53 5.67
C ILE A 212 -1.07 12.50 4.19
N ASP A 213 -0.56 13.44 3.41
CA ASP A 213 -0.75 13.50 1.95
C ASP A 213 -0.14 12.28 1.22
N TYR A 214 0.85 11.60 1.82
CA TYR A 214 1.43 10.38 1.26
C TYR A 214 0.42 9.22 1.18
N GLU A 215 -0.58 9.19 2.07
CA GLU A 215 -1.66 8.18 2.04
C GLU A 215 -2.47 8.22 0.76
N LEU A 216 -2.63 9.39 0.14
CA LEU A 216 -3.45 9.55 -1.06
C LEU A 216 -2.80 9.01 -2.33
N ASP A 217 -1.48 8.78 -2.37
CA ASP A 217 -0.79 8.42 -3.60
C ASP A 217 -1.43 7.21 -4.30
N ILE A 218 -1.45 6.06 -3.64
CA ILE A 218 -2.02 4.85 -4.25
C ILE A 218 -3.53 4.98 -4.46
N PHE A 219 -4.22 5.66 -3.55
CA PHE A 219 -5.66 5.81 -3.62
C PHE A 219 -6.10 6.63 -4.83
N LEU A 220 -5.43 7.74 -5.12
CA LEU A 220 -5.72 8.57 -6.29
C LEU A 220 -5.32 7.86 -7.60
N ARG A 221 -4.19 7.14 -7.60
CA ARG A 221 -3.79 6.33 -8.75
C ARG A 221 -4.81 5.23 -9.06
N MET A 222 -5.33 4.55 -8.03
CA MET A 222 -6.42 3.59 -8.17
C MET A 222 -7.68 4.25 -8.74
N CYS A 223 -8.07 5.43 -8.26
CA CYS A 223 -9.25 6.13 -8.78
C CYS A 223 -9.12 6.49 -10.26
N ASN A 224 -7.91 6.86 -10.69
CA ASN A 224 -7.62 7.24 -12.08
C ASN A 224 -7.48 6.03 -13.02
N SER A 225 -7.11 4.86 -12.50
CA SER A 225 -6.87 3.64 -13.28
C SER A 225 -7.26 2.39 -12.48
N PRO A 226 -8.55 2.21 -12.14
CA PRO A 226 -8.98 1.19 -11.18
C PRO A 226 -8.66 -0.24 -11.63
N LEU A 227 -8.69 -0.53 -12.93
CA LEU A 227 -8.33 -1.85 -13.47
C LEU A 227 -6.87 -2.24 -13.20
N LYS A 228 -5.94 -1.27 -13.09
CA LYS A 228 -4.54 -1.57 -12.80
C LYS A 228 -4.29 -2.04 -11.37
N TYR A 229 -5.26 -1.84 -10.48
CA TYR A 229 -5.18 -2.16 -9.05
C TYR A 229 -6.12 -3.27 -8.62
N ALA A 230 -7.01 -3.71 -9.51
CA ALA A 230 -7.93 -4.82 -9.23
C ALA A 230 -7.22 -6.16 -9.42
N SER A 231 -7.53 -7.14 -8.57
CA SER A 231 -7.15 -8.53 -8.82
C SER A 231 -7.85 -9.05 -10.08
N ILE A 232 -7.25 -10.03 -10.75
CA ILE A 232 -7.81 -10.63 -12.00
C ILE A 232 -9.25 -11.06 -11.80
N GLU A 233 -9.57 -11.62 -10.64
CA GLU A 233 -10.92 -12.08 -10.29
C GLU A 233 -11.92 -10.93 -10.13
N ALA A 234 -11.44 -9.73 -9.81
CA ALA A 234 -12.26 -8.54 -9.60
C ALA A 234 -12.42 -7.67 -10.85
N GLU A 235 -11.55 -7.80 -11.86
CA GLU A 235 -11.57 -6.97 -13.07
C GLU A 235 -12.93 -6.89 -13.76
N CYS A 236 -13.66 -8.00 -13.82
CA CYS A 236 -14.98 -8.05 -14.47
C CYS A 236 -16.05 -7.17 -13.76
N PHE A 237 -15.80 -6.75 -12.54
CA PHE A 237 -16.68 -5.87 -11.75
C PHE A 237 -16.27 -4.39 -11.80
N VAL A 238 -15.11 -4.07 -12.38
CA VAL A 238 -14.56 -2.72 -12.39
C VAL A 238 -15.06 -1.95 -13.62
N LYS A 239 -15.67 -0.78 -13.36
CA LYS A 239 -16.06 0.19 -14.39
C LYS A 239 -15.52 1.55 -14.00
N ASN A 240 -14.78 2.20 -14.90
CA ASN A 240 -14.12 3.48 -14.62
C ASN A 240 -15.09 4.55 -14.11
N GLU A 241 -16.31 4.59 -14.64
CA GLU A 241 -17.35 5.54 -14.23
C GLU A 241 -17.73 5.44 -12.74
N ASP A 242 -17.59 4.27 -12.14
CA ASP A 242 -17.92 4.03 -10.73
C ASP A 242 -16.91 4.69 -9.76
N TYR A 243 -15.76 5.14 -10.27
CA TYR A 243 -14.67 5.71 -9.48
C TYR A 243 -14.53 7.23 -9.61
N GLN A 244 -15.21 7.85 -10.59
CA GLN A 244 -15.02 9.27 -10.95
C GLN A 244 -15.33 10.27 -9.83
N ASN A 245 -16.24 9.93 -8.90
CA ASN A 245 -16.65 10.83 -7.83
C ASN A 245 -15.87 10.63 -6.51
N ILE A 246 -15.01 9.61 -6.43
CA ILE A 246 -14.34 9.22 -5.19
C ILE A 246 -13.46 10.37 -4.67
N GLU A 247 -12.63 10.97 -5.52
CA GLU A 247 -11.76 12.09 -5.13
C GLU A 247 -12.57 13.30 -4.64
N LYS A 248 -13.71 13.60 -5.30
CA LYS A 248 -14.62 14.64 -4.85
C LYS A 248 -15.14 14.39 -3.43
N TYR A 249 -15.50 13.15 -3.11
CA TYR A 249 -15.95 12.80 -1.76
C TYR A 249 -14.83 12.85 -0.74
N PHE A 250 -13.61 12.46 -1.12
CA PHE A 250 -12.44 12.65 -0.26
C PHE A 250 -12.21 14.12 0.07
N LYS A 251 -12.23 15.02 -0.94
CA LYS A 251 -12.11 16.47 -0.73
C LYS A 251 -13.22 17.04 0.15
N GLU A 252 -14.43 16.49 0.06
CA GLU A 252 -15.56 16.90 0.94
C GLU A 252 -15.36 16.45 2.40
N PHE A 253 -14.89 15.21 2.63
CA PHE A 253 -14.82 14.61 3.97
C PHE A 253 -13.48 14.75 4.66
N TYR A 254 -12.40 15.00 3.89
CA TYR A 254 -11.04 15.15 4.39
C TYR A 254 -10.26 16.24 3.65
N PRO A 255 -10.73 17.49 3.64
CA PRO A 255 -10.03 18.57 2.95
C PRO A 255 -8.61 18.79 3.46
N GLU A 256 -8.34 18.51 4.76
CA GLU A 256 -7.05 18.74 5.39
C GLU A 256 -5.91 17.90 4.77
N ILE A 257 -6.20 16.74 4.18
CA ILE A 257 -5.20 15.90 3.53
C ILE A 257 -4.66 16.51 2.23
N TYR A 258 -5.44 17.43 1.64
CA TYR A 258 -5.07 18.20 0.45
C TYR A 258 -4.46 19.57 0.78
N ASP A 259 -4.60 20.03 2.03
CA ASP A 259 -4.10 21.32 2.51
C ASP A 259 -2.63 21.24 2.93
N VAL A 260 -1.79 20.80 2.01
CA VAL A 260 -0.34 20.72 2.16
C VAL A 260 0.33 21.57 1.09
N ASN A 261 1.37 22.30 1.49
CA ASN A 261 2.12 23.08 0.53
C ASN A 261 2.65 22.21 -0.62
N ASN A 262 2.46 22.68 -1.84
CA ASN A 262 2.89 21.99 -3.06
C ASN A 262 2.20 20.61 -3.28
N PHE A 263 0.99 20.39 -2.77
CA PHE A 263 0.28 19.10 -2.83
C PHE A 263 0.40 18.42 -4.21
N GLY A 264 0.10 19.13 -5.30
CA GLY A 264 0.15 18.56 -6.65
C GLY A 264 1.56 18.08 -7.04
N ILE A 265 2.60 18.84 -6.68
CA ILE A 265 3.99 18.47 -7.00
C ILE A 265 4.43 17.28 -6.14
N ARG A 266 4.07 17.28 -4.85
CA ARG A 266 4.35 16.17 -3.92
C ARG A 266 3.71 14.89 -4.42
N HIS A 267 2.45 14.95 -4.84
CA HIS A 267 1.74 13.80 -5.38
C HIS A 267 2.41 13.25 -6.66
N GLU A 268 2.89 14.11 -7.58
CA GLU A 268 3.65 13.65 -8.75
C GLU A 268 5.01 13.04 -8.37
N ILE A 269 5.67 13.52 -7.32
CA ILE A 269 6.90 12.91 -6.81
C ILE A 269 6.61 11.51 -6.23
N TYR A 270 5.53 11.34 -5.49
CA TYR A 270 5.11 10.03 -4.95
C TYR A 270 4.69 9.07 -6.08
N ASN A 271 3.96 9.56 -7.07
CA ASN A 271 3.58 8.83 -8.28
C ASN A 271 4.83 8.37 -9.06
N LEU A 272 5.85 9.24 -9.18
CA LEU A 272 7.13 8.86 -9.77
C LEU A 272 7.80 7.73 -8.97
N GLU A 273 7.91 7.84 -7.64
CA GLU A 273 8.53 6.82 -6.79
C GLU A 273 7.85 5.47 -6.96
N ALA A 274 6.53 5.45 -6.94
CA ALA A 274 5.75 4.22 -7.05
C ALA A 274 5.93 3.52 -8.41
N ASN A 275 5.84 4.26 -9.52
CA ASN A 275 6.01 3.69 -10.86
C ASN A 275 7.47 3.32 -11.15
N LEU A 276 8.42 4.16 -10.71
CA LEU A 276 9.84 3.89 -10.89
C LEU A 276 10.30 2.64 -10.13
N ARG A 277 9.71 2.34 -8.97
CA ARG A 277 9.96 1.12 -8.20
C ARG A 277 9.53 -0.15 -8.94
N LEU A 278 8.50 -0.07 -9.77
CA LEU A 278 8.00 -1.19 -10.57
C LEU A 278 8.82 -1.42 -11.85
N LEU A 279 9.38 -0.37 -12.44
CA LEU A 279 10.02 -0.44 -13.74
C LEU A 279 11.19 -1.45 -13.81
N PRO A 280 12.10 -1.60 -12.83
CA PRO A 280 13.12 -2.64 -12.85
C PRO A 280 12.57 -4.07 -12.72
N ARG A 281 11.36 -4.24 -12.18
CA ARG A 281 10.68 -5.54 -12.06
C ARG A 281 9.99 -5.96 -13.37
N PHE A 282 9.56 -4.96 -14.13
CA PHE A 282 8.85 -5.12 -15.40
C PHE A 282 9.51 -4.29 -16.50
N PRO A 283 10.79 -4.57 -16.86
CA PRO A 283 11.58 -3.72 -17.75
C PRO A 283 11.04 -3.67 -19.20
N GLU A 284 10.24 -4.66 -19.60
CA GLU A 284 9.60 -4.74 -20.92
C GLU A 284 8.25 -4.03 -21.00
N ASP A 285 7.75 -3.49 -19.88
CA ASP A 285 6.48 -2.75 -19.85
C ASP A 285 6.69 -1.32 -20.38
N ASN A 286 6.43 -1.15 -21.68
CA ASN A 286 6.58 0.12 -22.37
C ASN A 286 5.60 1.19 -21.89
N GLU A 287 4.40 0.83 -21.43
CA GLU A 287 3.42 1.79 -20.90
C GLU A 287 3.86 2.30 -19.53
N LEU A 288 4.38 1.43 -18.67
CA LEU A 288 4.96 1.83 -17.40
C LEU A 288 6.16 2.76 -17.60
N LYS A 289 7.08 2.41 -18.52
CA LYS A 289 8.22 3.26 -18.86
C LYS A 289 7.77 4.62 -19.37
N LYS A 290 6.80 4.67 -20.28
CA LYS A 290 6.22 5.91 -20.82
C LYS A 290 5.65 6.76 -19.68
N THR A 291 4.87 6.17 -18.77
CA THR A 291 4.31 6.85 -17.60
C THR A 291 5.41 7.49 -16.74
N VAL A 292 6.48 6.75 -16.42
CA VAL A 292 7.62 7.27 -15.66
C VAL A 292 8.25 8.47 -16.35
N VAL A 293 8.50 8.38 -17.65
CA VAL A 293 9.12 9.47 -18.43
C VAL A 293 8.23 10.69 -18.51
N GLU A 294 6.92 10.52 -18.70
CA GLU A 294 5.95 11.63 -18.71
C GLU A 294 5.93 12.40 -17.36
N ILE A 295 5.94 11.68 -16.24
CA ILE A 295 6.04 12.29 -14.91
C ILE A 295 7.38 13.03 -14.75
N MET A 296 8.48 12.44 -15.19
CA MET A 296 9.80 13.08 -15.15
C MET A 296 9.82 14.39 -15.97
N ILE A 297 9.23 14.40 -17.16
CA ILE A 297 9.11 15.60 -18.00
C ILE A 297 8.31 16.69 -17.28
N LEU A 298 7.17 16.33 -16.68
CA LEU A 298 6.33 17.25 -15.93
C LEU A 298 7.09 17.88 -14.76
N LEU A 299 7.72 17.05 -13.91
CA LEU A 299 8.50 17.52 -12.77
C LEU A 299 9.68 18.40 -13.18
N ASN A 300 10.41 18.02 -14.24
CA ASN A 300 11.51 18.84 -14.77
C ASN A 300 11.04 20.21 -15.25
N LYS A 301 9.88 20.28 -15.93
CA LYS A 301 9.30 21.55 -16.37
C LYS A 301 8.99 22.45 -15.17
N ILE A 302 8.35 21.92 -14.14
CA ILE A 302 8.00 22.67 -12.92
C ILE A 302 9.26 23.15 -12.19
N MET A 303 10.24 22.27 -12.01
CA MET A 303 11.46 22.57 -11.27
C MET A 303 12.39 23.56 -11.98
N LYS A 304 12.37 23.61 -13.32
CA LYS A 304 13.08 24.64 -14.10
C LYS A 304 12.42 26.01 -14.05
N LEU A 305 11.11 26.06 -13.92
CA LEU A 305 10.38 27.34 -13.81
C LEU A 305 10.57 28.03 -12.46
N ASN A 306 10.95 27.27 -11.44
CA ASN A 306 11.14 27.74 -10.07
C ASN A 306 12.61 28.04 -9.71
N GLN A 307 13.54 27.90 -10.68
CA GLN A 307 14.95 28.32 -10.58
C GLN A 307 15.13 29.72 -11.17
#